data_846de1723bcb9fae7c0e7b5184d955bc
#
_entry.id   846de1723bcb9fae7c0e7b5184d955bc
#
_cell.length_a   1.000
_cell.length_b   1.000
_cell.length_c   1.000
_cell.angle_alpha   90.00
_cell.angle_beta   90.00
_cell.angle_gamma   90.00
#
_symmetry.space_group_name_H-M   'P 1'
#
loop_
_entity.id
_entity.type
_entity.pdbx_description
1 polymer ?
#
loop_
_entity_poly.entity_id
_entity_poly.type
_entity_poly.pdbx_seq_one_letter_code
_entity_poly.pdbx_strand_id
1 'polypeptide(L)'
;MSLALNVIKMAKENALVKKMVACETVGAVNIICSDKTGTLTQNKMTVKGYYDKMWHYEFNEAISKYFVNNVCVNSSADIDIDEKEIKFMGNPTESAMLAFYQCSCPLKTNRKTYKEKREESSIVDVFPFS
;
A
#
# COMPACT_ATOMS: atom_id res chain seq x y z
N MET A 1 5.49 3.00 43.17
CA MET A 1 6.29 3.85 42.30
C MET A 1 6.60 3.23 40.90
N SER A 2 6.56 1.93 40.73
CA SER A 2 6.93 1.28 39.47
C SER A 2 5.93 1.45 38.32
N LEU A 3 4.63 1.46 38.58
CA LEU A 3 3.58 1.55 37.55
C LEU A 3 3.64 2.86 36.73
N ALA A 4 3.81 4.00 37.42
CA ALA A 4 3.89 5.29 36.73
C ALA A 4 5.11 5.39 35.84
N LEU A 5 6.26 4.87 36.29
CA LEU A 5 7.48 4.82 35.46
C LEU A 5 7.33 3.90 34.24
N ASN A 6 6.63 2.79 34.40
CA ASN A 6 6.33 1.88 33.31
C ASN A 6 5.43 2.53 32.25
N VAL A 7 4.41 3.28 32.68
CA VAL A 7 3.53 4.03 31.76
C VAL A 7 4.32 5.07 30.94
N ILE A 8 5.24 5.80 31.60
CA ILE A 8 6.10 6.77 30.91
C ILE A 8 7.03 6.07 29.91
N LYS A 9 7.57 4.92 30.27
CA LYS A 9 8.43 4.13 29.39
C LYS A 9 7.65 3.60 28.18
N MET A 10 6.44 3.08 28.41
CA MET A 10 5.56 2.62 27.31
C MET A 10 5.16 3.76 26.39
N ALA A 11 4.89 4.95 26.91
CA ALA A 11 4.58 6.12 26.10
C ALA A 11 5.74 6.55 25.21
N LYS A 12 6.99 6.41 25.66
CA LYS A 12 8.19 6.64 24.85
C LYS A 12 8.33 5.64 23.70
N GLU A 13 7.83 4.43 23.88
CA GLU A 13 7.77 3.37 22.86
C GLU A 13 6.48 3.44 22.01
N ASN A 14 5.82 4.60 21.96
CA ASN A 14 4.57 4.85 21.24
C ASN A 14 3.37 3.98 21.68
N ALA A 15 3.41 3.42 22.88
CA ALA A 15 2.33 2.64 23.49
C ALA A 15 1.55 3.48 24.49
N LEU A 16 0.37 3.98 24.09
CA LEU A 16 -0.46 4.81 24.96
C LEU A 16 -1.30 3.97 25.91
N VAL A 17 -1.01 4.10 27.20
CA VAL A 17 -1.77 3.42 28.27
C VAL A 17 -2.96 4.28 28.67
N LYS A 18 -4.18 3.81 28.41
CA LYS A 18 -5.43 4.49 28.77
C LYS A 18 -5.87 4.22 30.22
N LYS A 19 -5.51 3.07 30.79
CA LYS A 19 -5.83 2.67 32.18
C LYS A 19 -4.61 2.03 32.81
N MET A 20 -4.14 2.57 33.93
CA MET A 20 -2.94 2.07 34.62
C MET A 20 -3.04 0.61 35.05
N VAL A 21 -4.23 0.19 35.56
CA VAL A 21 -4.49 -1.18 35.99
C VAL A 21 -4.32 -2.19 34.84
N ALA A 22 -4.56 -1.77 33.60
CA ALA A 22 -4.37 -2.63 32.42
C ALA A 22 -2.91 -3.05 32.23
N CYS A 23 -1.92 -2.25 32.64
CA CYS A 23 -0.51 -2.60 32.52
C CYS A 23 -0.16 -3.87 33.30
N GLU A 24 -0.73 -4.04 34.51
CA GLU A 24 -0.51 -5.22 35.34
C GLU A 24 -1.14 -6.46 34.68
N THR A 25 -2.38 -6.32 34.22
CA THR A 25 -3.08 -7.40 33.53
C THR A 25 -2.36 -7.82 32.25
N VAL A 26 -1.91 -6.86 31.44
CA VAL A 26 -1.16 -7.13 30.19
C VAL A 26 0.19 -7.77 30.48
N GLY A 27 0.84 -7.39 31.59
CA GLY A 27 2.11 -8.01 32.02
C GLY A 27 1.99 -9.47 32.46
N ALA A 28 0.79 -9.93 32.78
CA ALA A 28 0.50 -11.29 33.27
C ALA A 28 -0.08 -12.21 32.17
N VAL A 29 -0.22 -11.75 30.92
CA VAL A 29 -0.79 -12.57 29.85
C VAL A 29 0.18 -13.66 29.40
N ASN A 30 -0.33 -14.84 29.18
CA ASN A 30 0.42 -16.00 28.65
C ASN A 30 0.21 -16.21 27.14
N ILE A 31 -0.89 -15.65 26.60
CA ILE A 31 -1.27 -15.82 25.20
C ILE A 31 -1.62 -14.45 24.62
N ILE A 32 -1.02 -14.12 23.51
CA ILE A 32 -1.30 -12.89 22.75
C ILE A 32 -1.89 -13.29 21.40
N CYS A 33 -3.14 -12.87 21.15
CA CYS A 33 -3.77 -13.00 19.85
C CYS A 33 -3.69 -11.67 19.11
N SER A 34 -3.15 -11.67 17.91
CA SER A 34 -3.00 -10.48 17.09
C SER A 34 -3.63 -10.69 15.72
N ASP A 35 -4.33 -9.67 15.22
CA ASP A 35 -4.73 -9.63 13.83
C ASP A 35 -3.50 -9.36 12.94
N LYS A 36 -3.54 -9.84 11.69
CA LYS A 36 -2.44 -9.66 10.75
C LYS A 36 -2.47 -8.26 10.15
N THR A 37 -3.60 -7.87 9.59
CA THR A 37 -3.69 -6.69 8.73
C THR A 37 -3.76 -5.40 9.53
N GLY A 38 -2.81 -4.49 9.32
CA GLY A 38 -2.73 -3.22 10.04
C GLY A 38 -2.16 -3.29 11.46
N THR A 39 -1.86 -4.51 11.96
CA THR A 39 -1.21 -4.73 13.26
C THR A 39 0.19 -5.31 13.07
N LEU A 40 0.30 -6.48 12.44
CA LEU A 40 1.59 -7.09 12.09
C LEU A 40 2.12 -6.58 10.75
N THR A 41 1.25 -6.03 9.92
CA THR A 41 1.57 -5.44 8.62
C THR A 41 1.11 -3.99 8.57
N GLN A 42 1.72 -3.20 7.70
CA GLN A 42 1.41 -1.78 7.53
C GLN A 42 0.14 -1.51 6.71
N ASN A 43 -0.58 -2.55 6.29
CA ASN A 43 -1.70 -2.45 5.35
C ASN A 43 -1.34 -1.69 4.05
N LYS A 44 -0.07 -1.73 3.68
CA LYS A 44 0.47 -1.10 2.48
C LYS A 44 1.04 -2.18 1.58
N MET A 45 0.46 -2.34 0.41
CA MET A 45 0.93 -3.31 -0.58
C MET A 45 1.98 -2.68 -1.49
N THR A 46 2.95 -3.48 -1.90
CA THR A 46 3.98 -3.09 -2.85
C THR A 46 4.23 -4.25 -3.80
N VAL A 47 4.19 -3.99 -5.09
CA VAL A 47 4.55 -4.99 -6.09
C VAL A 47 6.05 -5.22 -6.03
N LYS A 48 6.47 -6.48 -5.87
CA LYS A 48 7.88 -6.87 -5.84
C LYS A 48 8.37 -7.36 -7.18
N GLY A 49 7.49 -7.82 -8.01
CA GLY A 49 7.79 -8.32 -9.35
C GLY A 49 6.56 -8.93 -10.00
N TYR A 50 6.66 -9.26 -11.26
CA TYR A 50 5.63 -9.98 -12.00
C TYR A 50 6.26 -11.18 -12.72
N TYR A 51 5.44 -12.14 -13.06
CA TYR A 51 5.85 -13.36 -13.75
C TYR A 51 5.26 -13.40 -15.15
N ASP A 52 6.15 -13.46 -16.14
CA ASP A 52 5.79 -13.75 -17.53
C ASP A 52 6.85 -14.70 -18.09
N LYS A 53 6.61 -16.00 -17.99
CA LYS A 53 7.56 -17.10 -18.27
C LYS A 53 8.82 -17.08 -17.39
N MET A 54 9.23 -15.92 -16.90
CA MET A 54 10.29 -15.70 -15.92
C MET A 54 9.92 -14.57 -14.95
N TRP A 55 10.63 -14.48 -13.83
CA TRP A 55 10.44 -13.40 -12.87
C TRP A 55 11.10 -12.10 -13.35
N HIS A 56 10.35 -11.00 -13.28
CA HIS A 56 10.80 -9.65 -13.53
C HIS A 56 10.56 -8.78 -12.29
N TYR A 57 11.59 -8.10 -11.84
CA TYR A 57 11.53 -7.23 -10.65
C TYR A 57 11.41 -5.75 -11.01
N GLU A 58 11.64 -5.42 -12.25
CA GLU A 58 11.51 -4.08 -12.81
C GLU A 58 10.54 -4.08 -13.98
N PHE A 59 9.92 -2.94 -14.22
CA PHE A 59 9.03 -2.78 -15.35
C PHE A 59 9.83 -2.79 -16.65
N ASN A 60 9.58 -3.78 -17.50
CA ASN A 60 10.24 -3.93 -18.79
C ASN A 60 9.30 -3.47 -19.92
N GLU A 61 9.88 -2.90 -20.99
CA GLU A 61 9.14 -2.50 -22.21
C GLU A 61 8.47 -3.66 -22.94
N ALA A 62 8.99 -4.88 -22.74
CA ALA A 62 8.42 -6.10 -23.28
C ALA A 62 7.09 -6.52 -22.62
N ILE A 63 6.67 -5.84 -21.55
CA ILE A 63 5.36 -6.10 -20.96
C ILE A 63 4.27 -5.82 -21.96
N SER A 64 3.39 -6.80 -22.10
CA SER A 64 2.25 -6.70 -23.01
C SER A 64 1.49 -5.38 -22.82
N LYS A 65 1.19 -4.72 -23.93
CA LYS A 65 0.30 -3.54 -23.97
C LYS A 65 -1.02 -3.77 -23.22
N TYR A 66 -1.52 -5.00 -23.25
CA TYR A 66 -2.74 -5.40 -22.53
C TYR A 66 -2.57 -5.35 -21.02
N PHE A 67 -1.40 -5.74 -20.48
CA PHE A 67 -1.12 -5.63 -19.04
C PHE A 67 -1.13 -4.17 -18.60
N VAL A 68 -0.44 -3.31 -19.32
CA VAL A 68 -0.38 -1.87 -19.01
C VAL A 68 -1.76 -1.23 -19.09
N ASN A 69 -2.53 -1.52 -20.12
CA ASN A 69 -3.88 -1.00 -20.27
C ASN A 69 -4.77 -1.51 -19.13
N ASN A 70 -4.68 -2.79 -18.76
CA ASN A 70 -5.46 -3.34 -17.66
C ASN A 70 -5.13 -2.63 -16.34
N VAL A 71 -3.87 -2.47 -16.00
CA VAL A 71 -3.44 -1.80 -14.76
C VAL A 71 -3.87 -0.33 -14.74
N CYS A 72 -3.76 0.39 -15.85
CA CYS A 72 -4.05 1.82 -15.89
C CYS A 72 -5.53 2.14 -16.05
N VAL A 73 -6.26 1.37 -16.86
CA VAL A 73 -7.63 1.67 -17.27
C VAL A 73 -8.65 0.91 -16.43
N ASN A 74 -8.41 -0.37 -16.19
CA ASN A 74 -9.31 -1.24 -15.42
C ASN A 74 -9.04 -1.19 -13.91
N SER A 75 -8.72 -0.03 -13.39
CA SER A 75 -8.46 0.21 -11.97
C SER A 75 -9.28 1.41 -11.50
N SER A 76 -9.95 1.27 -10.37
CA SER A 76 -10.70 2.36 -9.72
C SER A 76 -9.83 3.18 -8.76
N ALA A 77 -8.64 2.68 -8.43
CA ALA A 77 -7.73 3.36 -7.54
C ALA A 77 -7.09 4.59 -8.19
N ASP A 78 -6.70 5.53 -7.37
CA ASP A 78 -5.91 6.69 -7.76
C ASP A 78 -4.65 6.80 -6.89
N ILE A 79 -3.60 7.40 -7.43
CA ILE A 79 -2.39 7.69 -6.70
C ILE A 79 -2.01 9.16 -6.89
N ASP A 80 -1.69 9.80 -5.79
CA ASP A 80 -1.14 11.14 -5.80
C ASP A 80 0.35 11.08 -5.41
N ILE A 81 1.19 11.58 -6.27
CA ILE A 81 2.65 11.51 -6.10
C ILE A 81 3.13 12.91 -5.76
N ASP A 82 3.27 13.16 -4.45
CA ASP A 82 3.97 14.33 -3.96
C ASP A 82 5.48 14.05 -3.91
N GLU A 83 6.30 15.10 -3.90
CA GLU A 83 7.78 14.98 -3.88
C GLU A 83 8.33 14.13 -2.72
N LYS A 84 7.56 13.95 -1.65
CA LYS A 84 7.99 13.24 -0.43
C LYS A 84 7.23 11.96 -0.14
N GLU A 85 5.98 11.83 -0.61
CA GLU A 85 5.14 10.68 -0.28
C GLU A 85 4.18 10.34 -1.43
N ILE A 86 3.95 9.04 -1.60
CA ILE A 86 2.92 8.52 -2.49
C ILE A 86 1.66 8.27 -1.67
N LYS A 87 0.61 9.02 -1.93
CA LYS A 87 -0.70 8.82 -1.32
C LYS A 87 -1.53 7.87 -2.18
N PHE A 88 -2.05 6.85 -1.54
CA PHE A 88 -2.90 5.84 -2.17
C PHE A 88 -4.37 6.13 -1.87
N MET A 89 -5.21 6.15 -2.89
CA MET A 89 -6.66 6.30 -2.79
C MET A 89 -7.35 5.13 -3.49
N GLY A 90 -8.19 4.39 -2.76
CA GLY A 90 -8.92 3.23 -3.26
C GLY A 90 -8.35 1.90 -2.81
N ASN A 91 -8.52 0.86 -3.62
CA ASN A 91 -8.11 -0.50 -3.29
C ASN A 91 -6.57 -0.60 -3.19
N PRO A 92 -6.02 -1.12 -2.07
CA PRO A 92 -4.57 -1.21 -1.87
C PRO A 92 -3.83 -2.01 -2.94
N THR A 93 -4.45 -3.05 -3.48
CA THR A 93 -3.86 -3.90 -4.53
C THR A 93 -3.74 -3.14 -5.85
N GLU A 94 -4.81 -2.46 -6.26
CA GLU A 94 -4.82 -1.66 -7.47
C GLU A 94 -3.85 -0.48 -7.38
N SER A 95 -3.85 0.22 -6.23
CA SER A 95 -2.93 1.31 -5.96
C SER A 95 -1.47 0.85 -6.02
N ALA A 96 -1.16 -0.35 -5.51
CA ALA A 96 0.18 -0.91 -5.59
C ALA A 96 0.62 -1.20 -7.04
N MET A 97 -0.30 -1.71 -7.87
CA MET A 97 -0.03 -1.95 -9.29
C MET A 97 0.18 -0.65 -10.07
N LEU A 98 -0.64 0.36 -9.82
CA LEU A 98 -0.47 1.69 -10.42
C LEU A 98 0.85 2.34 -10.00
N ALA A 99 1.21 2.26 -8.71
CA ALA A 99 2.48 2.77 -8.21
C ALA A 99 3.67 2.05 -8.84
N PHE A 100 3.59 0.72 -9.01
CA PHE A 100 4.62 -0.05 -9.70
C PHE A 100 4.80 0.41 -11.14
N TYR A 101 3.72 0.60 -11.88
CA TYR A 101 3.77 1.14 -13.24
C TYR A 101 4.40 2.55 -13.27
N GLN A 102 3.93 3.45 -12.41
CA GLN A 102 4.34 4.85 -12.41
C GLN A 102 5.78 5.04 -11.90
N CYS A 103 6.19 4.35 -10.83
CA CYS A 103 7.53 4.48 -10.25
C CYS A 103 8.61 3.76 -11.08
N SER A 104 8.25 2.67 -11.74
CA SER A 104 9.17 1.96 -12.63
C SER A 104 9.31 2.62 -14.00
N CYS A 105 8.49 3.64 -14.27
CA CYS A 105 8.57 4.44 -15.48
C CYS A 105 9.42 5.67 -15.18
N PRO A 106 10.72 5.71 -15.48
CA PRO A 106 11.53 6.89 -15.24
C PRO A 106 10.95 8.08 -16.01
N LEU A 107 10.81 9.22 -15.33
CA LEU A 107 10.28 10.49 -15.86
C LEU A 107 10.94 10.98 -17.16
N LYS A 108 12.01 10.31 -17.60
CA LYS A 108 12.78 10.62 -18.80
C LYS A 108 12.37 9.81 -20.05
N THR A 109 11.50 8.83 -19.94
CA THR A 109 10.96 8.12 -21.09
C THR A 109 9.63 8.75 -21.51
N ASN A 110 9.37 8.89 -22.80
CA ASN A 110 8.11 9.39 -23.42
C ASN A 110 6.89 8.49 -23.11
N ARG A 111 6.85 7.88 -21.94
CA ARG A 111 5.72 7.06 -21.50
C ARG A 111 4.66 7.93 -20.86
N LYS A 112 3.44 7.73 -21.31
CA LYS A 112 2.27 8.41 -20.79
C LYS A 112 2.02 8.02 -19.33
N THR A 113 1.63 8.98 -18.53
CA THR A 113 1.16 8.72 -17.17
C THR A 113 -0.09 7.84 -17.20
N TYR A 114 -0.41 7.15 -16.10
CA TYR A 114 -1.63 6.33 -16.05
C TYR A 114 -2.90 7.19 -16.24
N LYS A 115 -2.88 8.48 -15.86
CA LYS A 115 -4.00 9.41 -16.05
C LYS A 115 -4.22 9.69 -17.55
N GLU A 116 -3.16 10.00 -18.27
CA GLU A 116 -3.23 10.19 -19.74
C GLU A 116 -3.73 8.94 -20.46
N LYS A 117 -3.32 7.77 -20.00
CA LYS A 117 -3.82 6.50 -20.57
C LYS A 117 -5.31 6.26 -20.29
N ARG A 118 -5.81 6.67 -19.13
CA ARG A 118 -7.25 6.62 -18.84
C ARG A 118 -8.05 7.56 -19.73
N GLU A 119 -7.57 8.78 -19.92
CA GLU A 119 -8.22 9.78 -20.77
C GLU A 119 -8.29 9.34 -22.25
N GLU A 120 -7.23 8.69 -22.76
CA GLU A 120 -7.22 8.16 -24.13
C GLU A 120 -8.12 6.93 -24.32
N SER A 121 -8.39 6.21 -23.23
CA SER A 121 -9.21 5.01 -23.29
C SER A 121 -10.69 5.40 -23.16
N SER A 122 -11.49 5.06 -24.18
CA SER A 122 -12.94 5.19 -24.09
C SER A 122 -13.46 4.22 -23.02
N ILE A 123 -13.64 4.70 -21.80
CA ILE A 123 -14.28 3.93 -20.73
C ILE A 123 -15.76 3.94 -21.01
N VAL A 124 -16.30 2.80 -21.40
CA VAL A 124 -17.72 2.67 -21.78
C VAL A 124 -18.60 2.60 -20.54
N ASP A 125 -18.11 1.96 -19.47
CA ASP A 125 -18.85 1.82 -18.23
C ASP A 125 -17.93 1.57 -17.03
N VAL A 126 -18.32 2.02 -15.86
CA VAL A 126 -17.63 1.79 -14.59
C VAL A 126 -18.60 1.04 -13.66
N PHE A 127 -18.31 -0.23 -13.42
CA PHE A 127 -19.04 -1.02 -12.44
C PHE A 127 -18.40 -0.89 -11.07
N PRO A 128 -19.05 -0.26 -10.08
CA PRO A 128 -18.54 -0.25 -8.73
C PRO A 128 -18.60 -1.68 -8.17
N PHE A 129 -17.50 -2.15 -7.64
CA PHE A 129 -17.50 -3.38 -6.85
C PHE A 129 -18.31 -3.15 -5.58
N SER A 130 -19.41 -3.87 -5.43
CA SER A 130 -20.24 -3.91 -4.22
C SER A 130 -19.62 -4.78 -3.14
#